data_38213c66a2d11d1b30101c7ca37162c8
#
_entry.id   38213c66a2d11d1b30101c7ca37162c8
#
_cell.length_a   1.000
_cell.length_b   1.000
_cell.length_c   1.000
_cell.angle_alpha   90.00
_cell.angle_beta   90.00
_cell.angle_gamma   90.00
#
_symmetry.space_group_name_H-M   'P 1'
#
loop_
_entity.id
_entity.type
_entity.pdbx_description
1 polymer ?
#
loop_
_entity_poly.entity_id
_entity_poly.type
_entity_poly.pdbx_seq_one_letter_code
_entity_poly.pdbx_strand_id
1 'polypeptide(L)'
;MQPKWRFVDKHPELVLLANDFLHRWEHNAHFEIKSSGTTSEPKTFRFTKDQLIHSAKLSIAAFGLNQHSRALMCLPLNSVGGLMLLARSLVGNFELYLQNPTSRPLEKIELTFDFVSMVPTQLQQSLTYDIKNLVNISNILIGGGAINTALIEACQKQKMNVWQSYGMSETLSHVALRKLSPTETLNYEALPGIKFSKVNDCLSIAYPEISEVPLQTTDIIELHSPTSFRWLGRADHAINSGGFKIIPELLENKLSSGINIPFYIAGLADEKWGEIVVLVLETYNSPDLTFLKQMGLPTHEIPKKYAVIPTFIRTTTGKVKRSETSKLIQIEHWRSI
;
A
#
# COMPACT_ATOMS: atom_id res chain seq x y z
N MET A 1 -14.79 -22.64 17.87
CA MET A 1 -13.36 -23.04 17.85
C MET A 1 -12.58 -21.95 18.59
N GLN A 2 -11.76 -22.28 19.59
CA GLN A 2 -10.97 -21.25 20.28
C GLN A 2 -9.85 -20.75 19.36
N PRO A 3 -9.66 -19.44 19.20
CA PRO A 3 -8.62 -18.89 18.36
C PRO A 3 -7.24 -19.16 18.96
N LYS A 4 -6.25 -19.45 18.12
CA LYS A 4 -4.84 -19.61 18.52
C LYS A 4 -4.14 -18.26 18.59
N TRP A 5 -4.71 -17.30 19.32
CA TRP A 5 -4.15 -15.95 19.43
C TRP A 5 -3.23 -15.82 20.63
N ARG A 6 -2.09 -15.16 20.43
CA ARG A 6 -1.08 -14.83 21.42
C ARG A 6 -0.86 -13.32 21.43
N PHE A 7 -1.02 -12.67 22.55
CA PHE A 7 -0.74 -11.26 22.70
C PHE A 7 0.73 -11.04 23.04
N VAL A 8 1.48 -10.37 22.19
CA VAL A 8 2.89 -9.97 22.40
C VAL A 8 2.95 -8.92 23.49
N ASP A 9 2.05 -7.94 23.41
CA ASP A 9 1.75 -6.98 24.46
C ASP A 9 0.27 -7.07 24.83
N LYS A 10 -0.05 -7.02 26.10
CA LYS A 10 -1.43 -7.06 26.59
C LYS A 10 -2.05 -5.66 26.66
N HIS A 11 -1.91 -4.88 25.57
CA HIS A 11 -2.52 -3.56 25.51
C HIS A 11 -4.06 -3.70 25.58
N PRO A 12 -4.75 -3.02 26.53
CA PRO A 12 -6.19 -3.25 26.77
C PRO A 12 -7.05 -3.04 25.52
N GLU A 13 -6.76 -2.01 24.74
CA GLU A 13 -7.49 -1.72 23.50
C GLU A 13 -7.33 -2.83 22.44
N LEU A 14 -6.11 -3.36 22.27
CA LEU A 14 -5.85 -4.47 21.35
C LEU A 14 -6.66 -5.72 21.73
N VAL A 15 -6.67 -6.05 23.02
CA VAL A 15 -7.45 -7.18 23.55
C VAL A 15 -8.93 -6.96 23.34
N LEU A 16 -9.44 -5.75 23.60
CA LEU A 16 -10.84 -5.40 23.42
C LEU A 16 -11.26 -5.55 21.94
N LEU A 17 -10.48 -4.98 21.02
CA LEU A 17 -10.76 -5.04 19.57
C LEU A 17 -10.70 -6.48 19.04
N ALA A 18 -9.76 -7.30 19.52
CA ALA A 18 -9.65 -8.70 19.12
C ALA A 18 -10.88 -9.51 19.60
N ASN A 19 -11.30 -9.30 20.86
CA ASN A 19 -12.48 -9.97 21.41
C ASN A 19 -13.77 -9.51 20.73
N ASP A 20 -13.91 -8.20 20.42
CA ASP A 20 -15.05 -7.68 19.65
C ASP A 20 -15.11 -8.32 18.26
N PHE A 21 -13.97 -8.43 17.56
CA PHE A 21 -13.94 -9.14 16.28
C PHE A 21 -14.37 -10.60 16.42
N LEU A 22 -13.88 -11.32 17.43
CA LEU A 22 -14.24 -12.71 17.66
C LEU A 22 -15.75 -12.86 17.94
N HIS A 23 -16.31 -12.01 18.78
CA HIS A 23 -17.75 -12.00 19.06
C HIS A 23 -18.56 -11.76 17.78
N ARG A 24 -18.16 -10.77 16.96
CA ARG A 24 -18.79 -10.52 15.65
C ARG A 24 -18.63 -11.70 14.70
N TRP A 25 -17.45 -12.34 14.70
CA TRP A 25 -17.20 -13.53 13.88
C TRP A 25 -18.12 -14.69 14.21
N GLU A 26 -18.45 -14.87 15.49
CA GLU A 26 -19.35 -15.95 15.94
C GLU A 26 -20.83 -15.65 15.68
N HIS A 27 -21.24 -14.39 15.81
CA HIS A 27 -22.67 -14.04 15.87
C HIS A 27 -23.18 -13.26 14.64
N ASN A 28 -22.31 -12.61 13.86
CA ASN A 28 -22.74 -11.77 12.76
C ASN A 28 -22.61 -12.47 11.40
N ALA A 29 -23.60 -12.27 10.54
CA ALA A 29 -23.54 -12.69 9.14
C ALA A 29 -22.79 -11.70 8.25
N HIS A 30 -22.62 -10.45 8.71
CA HIS A 30 -22.03 -9.34 7.92
C HIS A 30 -21.01 -8.56 8.73
N PHE A 31 -20.07 -7.96 8.00
CA PHE A 31 -18.99 -7.12 8.51
C PHE A 31 -18.94 -5.79 7.75
N GLU A 32 -18.79 -4.70 8.48
CA GLU A 32 -18.60 -3.38 7.91
C GLU A 32 -17.12 -3.02 7.90
N ILE A 33 -16.65 -2.54 6.75
CA ILE A 33 -15.29 -2.09 6.52
C ILE A 33 -15.34 -0.65 6.02
N LYS A 34 -14.60 0.23 6.67
CA LYS A 34 -14.48 1.63 6.28
C LYS A 34 -13.25 1.84 5.40
N SER A 35 -13.40 2.58 4.31
CA SER A 35 -12.24 3.02 3.53
C SER A 35 -11.41 4.02 4.34
N SER A 36 -10.09 4.03 4.16
CA SER A 36 -9.18 4.98 4.83
C SER A 36 -9.29 6.42 4.29
N GLY A 37 -10.12 6.66 3.25
CA GLY A 37 -10.40 7.96 2.64
C GLY A 37 -9.15 8.86 2.48
N THR A 38 -8.50 8.82 1.31
CA THR A 38 -7.42 9.78 0.99
C THR A 38 -7.93 11.02 0.26
N THR A 39 -9.16 10.98 -0.26
CA THR A 39 -9.72 12.01 -1.16
C THR A 39 -11.15 12.44 -0.84
N SER A 40 -11.86 11.69 0.02
CA SER A 40 -13.28 11.97 0.36
C SER A 40 -13.62 11.41 1.74
N GLU A 41 -14.87 11.65 2.19
CA GLU A 41 -15.37 11.02 3.41
C GLU A 41 -15.24 9.49 3.38
N PRO A 42 -14.94 8.84 4.53
CA PRO A 42 -14.79 7.39 4.60
C PRO A 42 -16.08 6.69 4.14
N LYS A 43 -15.98 5.85 3.12
CA LYS A 43 -17.11 5.01 2.68
C LYS A 43 -17.14 3.73 3.49
N THR A 44 -18.34 3.25 3.82
CA THR A 44 -18.55 1.97 4.50
C THR A 44 -19.00 0.94 3.49
N PHE A 45 -18.29 -0.19 3.46
CA PHE A 45 -18.60 -1.38 2.64
C PHE A 45 -19.07 -2.49 3.56
N ARG A 46 -20.09 -3.23 3.13
CA ARG A 46 -20.67 -4.32 3.89
C ARG A 46 -20.43 -5.63 3.16
N PHE A 47 -19.79 -6.58 3.85
CA PHE A 47 -19.47 -7.91 3.34
C PHE A 47 -20.09 -8.99 4.18
N THR A 48 -20.42 -10.12 3.56
CA THR A 48 -20.86 -11.32 4.29
C THR A 48 -19.66 -12.04 4.91
N LYS A 49 -19.92 -12.84 5.92
CA LYS A 49 -18.91 -13.73 6.54
C LYS A 49 -18.30 -14.68 5.50
N ASP A 50 -19.10 -15.19 4.56
CA ASP A 50 -18.63 -16.09 3.50
C ASP A 50 -17.65 -15.38 2.56
N GLN A 51 -17.87 -14.11 2.25
CA GLN A 51 -16.94 -13.29 1.47
C GLN A 51 -15.60 -13.11 2.22
N LEU A 52 -15.63 -12.88 3.54
CA LEU A 52 -14.42 -12.83 4.36
C LEU A 52 -13.68 -14.18 4.34
N ILE A 53 -14.41 -15.28 4.50
CA ILE A 53 -13.85 -16.63 4.46
C ILE A 53 -13.22 -16.91 3.09
N HIS A 54 -13.89 -16.57 2.00
CA HIS A 54 -13.38 -16.75 0.65
C HIS A 54 -12.07 -15.98 0.44
N SER A 55 -12.07 -14.68 0.73
CA SER A 55 -10.87 -13.84 0.61
C SER A 55 -9.72 -14.33 1.52
N ALA A 56 -10.03 -14.81 2.72
CA ALA A 56 -9.03 -15.39 3.62
C ALA A 56 -8.40 -16.65 3.03
N LYS A 57 -9.20 -17.56 2.44
CA LYS A 57 -8.71 -18.79 1.79
C LYS A 57 -7.76 -18.50 0.64
N LEU A 58 -8.05 -17.49 -0.20
CA LEU A 58 -7.17 -17.08 -1.28
C LEU A 58 -5.78 -16.66 -0.78
N SER A 59 -5.74 -15.85 0.28
CA SER A 59 -4.48 -15.42 0.89
C SER A 59 -3.73 -16.58 1.56
N ILE A 60 -4.43 -17.45 2.28
CA ILE A 60 -3.86 -18.63 2.94
C ILE A 60 -3.19 -19.54 1.90
N ALA A 61 -3.87 -19.80 0.78
CA ALA A 61 -3.33 -20.59 -0.32
C ALA A 61 -2.12 -19.93 -0.99
N ALA A 62 -2.19 -18.60 -1.25
CA ALA A 62 -1.11 -17.86 -1.90
C ALA A 62 0.21 -17.88 -1.11
N PHE A 63 0.13 -17.91 0.22
CA PHE A 63 1.31 -17.92 1.10
C PHE A 63 1.60 -19.29 1.74
N GLY A 64 0.86 -20.34 1.37
CA GLY A 64 1.05 -21.71 1.86
C GLY A 64 0.82 -21.85 3.37
N LEU A 65 -0.03 -21.00 3.97
CA LEU A 65 -0.30 -21.02 5.40
C LEU A 65 -1.16 -22.22 5.78
N ASN A 66 -0.91 -22.80 6.94
CA ASN A 66 -1.63 -23.95 7.47
C ASN A 66 -1.69 -23.90 9.00
N GLN A 67 -2.32 -24.90 9.63
CA GLN A 67 -2.53 -24.95 11.09
C GLN A 67 -1.25 -24.92 11.96
N HIS A 68 -0.08 -25.13 11.38
CA HIS A 68 1.23 -25.10 12.06
C HIS A 68 1.96 -23.77 11.83
N SER A 69 1.43 -22.92 10.97
CA SER A 69 2.03 -21.62 10.66
C SER A 69 1.91 -20.65 11.83
N ARG A 70 2.86 -19.72 11.89
CA ARG A 70 2.85 -18.58 12.81
C ARG A 70 2.82 -17.28 12.02
N ALA A 71 1.91 -16.39 12.37
CA ALA A 71 1.86 -15.07 11.76
C ALA A 71 1.94 -13.98 12.82
N LEU A 72 2.53 -12.82 12.44
CA LEU A 72 2.54 -11.62 13.27
C LEU A 72 1.58 -10.59 12.70
N MET A 73 0.68 -10.08 13.52
CA MET A 73 -0.20 -8.96 13.25
C MET A 73 0.36 -7.71 13.96
N CYS A 74 0.85 -6.76 13.17
CA CYS A 74 1.40 -5.49 13.63
C CYS A 74 0.74 -4.27 12.95
N LEU A 75 -0.44 -4.49 12.37
CA LEU A 75 -1.28 -3.47 11.76
C LEU A 75 -2.46 -3.12 12.68
N PRO A 76 -3.07 -1.92 12.55
CA PRO A 76 -4.28 -1.58 13.29
C PRO A 76 -5.42 -2.58 13.01
N LEU A 77 -6.04 -3.11 14.06
CA LEU A 77 -7.14 -4.10 13.92
C LEU A 77 -8.38 -3.55 13.22
N ASN A 78 -8.59 -2.23 13.29
CA ASN A 78 -9.66 -1.53 12.57
C ASN A 78 -9.34 -1.23 11.11
N SER A 79 -8.14 -1.58 10.63
CA SER A 79 -7.80 -1.54 9.22
C SER A 79 -8.22 -2.83 8.52
N VAL A 80 -8.42 -2.78 7.19
CA VAL A 80 -8.69 -3.97 6.37
C VAL A 80 -7.60 -5.03 6.54
N GLY A 81 -6.33 -4.62 6.57
CA GLY A 81 -5.20 -5.53 6.73
C GLY A 81 -5.21 -6.27 8.06
N GLY A 82 -5.47 -5.56 9.17
CA GLY A 82 -5.56 -6.15 10.50
C GLY A 82 -6.77 -7.09 10.64
N LEU A 83 -7.96 -6.60 10.25
CA LEU A 83 -9.20 -7.38 10.28
C LEU A 83 -9.08 -8.68 9.48
N MET A 84 -8.55 -8.59 8.25
CA MET A 84 -8.42 -9.76 7.39
C MET A 84 -7.35 -10.74 7.88
N LEU A 85 -6.34 -10.30 8.63
CA LEU A 85 -5.37 -11.24 9.22
C LEU A 85 -5.98 -12.00 10.40
N LEU A 86 -6.87 -11.38 11.20
CA LEU A 86 -7.69 -12.10 12.18
C LEU A 86 -8.56 -13.17 11.48
N ALA A 87 -9.29 -12.78 10.41
CA ALA A 87 -10.12 -13.73 9.65
C ALA A 87 -9.28 -14.89 9.08
N ARG A 88 -8.10 -14.61 8.50
CA ARG A 88 -7.19 -15.64 7.99
C ARG A 88 -6.75 -16.61 9.08
N SER A 89 -6.45 -16.11 10.28
CA SER A 89 -6.02 -16.98 11.38
C SER A 89 -7.13 -17.92 11.85
N LEU A 90 -8.38 -17.47 11.87
CA LEU A 90 -9.53 -18.30 12.20
C LEU A 90 -9.81 -19.35 11.12
N VAL A 91 -9.79 -18.95 9.84
CA VAL A 91 -10.06 -19.83 8.70
C VAL A 91 -8.93 -20.87 8.51
N GLY A 92 -7.68 -20.46 8.65
CA GLY A 92 -6.51 -21.33 8.51
C GLY A 92 -6.14 -22.08 9.78
N ASN A 93 -6.78 -21.76 10.91
CA ASN A 93 -6.50 -22.33 12.23
C ASN A 93 -5.01 -22.30 12.62
N PHE A 94 -4.30 -21.21 12.26
CA PHE A 94 -2.90 -21.03 12.59
C PHE A 94 -2.67 -20.08 13.78
N GLU A 95 -1.47 -20.09 14.33
CA GLU A 95 -1.08 -19.28 15.48
C GLU A 95 -0.88 -17.81 15.04
N LEU A 96 -1.60 -16.87 15.67
CA LEU A 96 -1.49 -15.45 15.38
C LEU A 96 -0.99 -14.70 16.61
N TYR A 97 0.15 -14.04 16.45
CA TYR A 97 0.73 -13.14 17.44
C TYR A 97 0.22 -11.73 17.19
N LEU A 98 -0.48 -11.17 18.17
CA LEU A 98 -1.10 -9.84 18.10
C LEU A 98 -0.24 -8.85 18.87
N GLN A 99 0.14 -7.78 18.18
CA GLN A 99 0.94 -6.69 18.72
C GLN A 99 0.28 -5.35 18.41
N ASN A 100 0.36 -4.42 19.36
CA ASN A 100 -0.05 -3.04 19.11
C ASN A 100 0.79 -2.45 17.96
N PRO A 101 0.20 -1.72 17.01
CA PRO A 101 0.94 -1.14 15.89
C PRO A 101 2.06 -0.20 16.35
N THR A 102 3.28 -0.47 15.90
CA THR A 102 4.46 0.36 16.13
C THR A 102 5.23 0.54 14.84
N SER A 103 6.13 1.51 14.78
CA SER A 103 7.04 1.69 13.65
C SER A 103 8.09 0.58 13.56
N ARG A 104 8.43 -0.08 14.70
CA ARG A 104 9.41 -1.18 14.81
C ARG A 104 8.76 -2.45 15.36
N PRO A 105 7.94 -3.15 14.56
CA PRO A 105 7.16 -4.29 15.07
C PRO A 105 8.01 -5.50 15.48
N LEU A 106 9.28 -5.55 15.09
CA LEU A 106 10.16 -6.68 15.40
C LEU A 106 11.15 -6.42 16.54
N GLU A 107 11.11 -5.22 17.17
CA GLU A 107 12.09 -4.81 18.20
C GLU A 107 12.18 -5.78 19.38
N LYS A 108 11.06 -6.33 19.83
CA LYS A 108 10.99 -7.21 21.01
C LYS A 108 10.61 -8.65 20.65
N ILE A 109 10.78 -9.03 19.39
CA ILE A 109 10.39 -10.34 18.90
C ILE A 109 11.61 -11.22 18.72
N GLU A 110 11.61 -12.37 19.38
CA GLU A 110 12.65 -13.40 19.26
C GLU A 110 12.13 -14.65 18.51
N LEU A 111 10.90 -14.58 18.01
CA LEU A 111 10.24 -15.67 17.31
C LEU A 111 10.40 -15.56 15.79
N THR A 112 10.36 -16.70 15.12
CA THR A 112 10.27 -16.77 13.66
C THR A 112 8.81 -16.85 13.22
N PHE A 113 8.50 -16.24 12.08
CA PHE A 113 7.14 -16.22 11.52
C PHE A 113 7.13 -16.71 10.08
N ASP A 114 6.07 -17.44 9.73
CA ASP A 114 5.81 -17.83 8.34
C ASP A 114 5.22 -16.69 7.53
N PHE A 115 4.53 -15.75 8.22
CA PHE A 115 3.87 -14.64 7.55
C PHE A 115 3.78 -13.39 8.43
N VAL A 116 4.11 -12.24 7.85
CA VAL A 116 3.92 -10.93 8.46
C VAL A 116 3.38 -9.94 7.41
N SER A 117 2.32 -9.18 7.77
CA SER A 117 1.86 -8.04 6.98
C SER A 117 2.39 -6.74 7.57
N MET A 118 3.00 -5.89 6.73
CA MET A 118 3.58 -4.60 7.13
C MET A 118 3.21 -3.48 6.18
N VAL A 119 3.34 -2.24 6.65
CA VAL A 119 3.41 -1.06 5.78
C VAL A 119 4.88 -0.77 5.40
N PRO A 120 5.15 -0.01 4.30
CA PRO A 120 6.52 0.26 3.86
C PRO A 120 7.42 0.87 4.94
N THR A 121 6.88 1.76 5.79
CA THR A 121 7.64 2.38 6.88
C THR A 121 8.06 1.38 7.95
N GLN A 122 7.23 0.39 8.29
CA GLN A 122 7.58 -0.69 9.21
C GLN A 122 8.69 -1.59 8.63
N LEU A 123 8.59 -1.93 7.35
CA LEU A 123 9.65 -2.69 6.66
C LEU A 123 10.97 -1.94 6.68
N GLN A 124 10.98 -0.64 6.36
CA GLN A 124 12.17 0.19 6.37
C GLN A 124 12.82 0.27 7.75
N GLN A 125 12.03 0.48 8.81
CA GLN A 125 12.53 0.50 10.19
C GLN A 125 13.08 -0.86 10.60
N SER A 126 12.40 -1.95 10.26
CA SER A 126 12.86 -3.31 10.55
C SER A 126 14.15 -3.67 9.81
N LEU A 127 14.34 -3.22 8.56
CA LEU A 127 15.60 -3.36 7.83
C LEU A 127 16.75 -2.62 8.51
N THR A 128 16.48 -1.44 9.07
CA THR A 128 17.50 -0.61 9.70
C THR A 128 17.91 -1.15 11.07
N TYR A 129 16.94 -1.57 11.88
CA TYR A 129 17.19 -1.83 13.31
C TYR A 129 16.99 -3.29 13.72
N ASP A 130 16.18 -4.07 13.01
CA ASP A 130 15.73 -5.40 13.42
C ASP A 130 15.99 -6.47 12.35
N ILE A 131 17.03 -6.28 11.53
CA ILE A 131 17.36 -7.11 10.37
C ILE A 131 17.47 -8.61 10.70
N LYS A 132 18.02 -8.94 11.87
CA LYS A 132 18.19 -10.35 12.32
C LYS A 132 16.84 -11.06 12.45
N ASN A 133 15.82 -10.37 12.91
CA ASN A 133 14.47 -10.92 13.07
C ASN A 133 13.73 -10.91 11.74
N LEU A 134 13.95 -9.86 10.94
CA LEU A 134 13.27 -9.67 9.66
C LEU A 134 13.62 -10.74 8.62
N VAL A 135 14.90 -11.12 8.52
CA VAL A 135 15.37 -12.13 7.54
C VAL A 135 14.87 -13.55 7.83
N ASN A 136 14.41 -13.81 9.05
CA ASN A 136 13.87 -15.10 9.46
C ASN A 136 12.35 -15.22 9.23
N ILE A 137 11.73 -14.25 8.56
CA ILE A 137 10.31 -14.30 8.19
C ILE A 137 10.17 -14.96 6.81
N SER A 138 9.38 -16.01 6.72
CA SER A 138 9.22 -16.78 5.47
C SER A 138 8.51 -15.97 4.38
N ASN A 139 7.49 -15.18 4.72
CA ASN A 139 6.77 -14.33 3.78
C ASN A 139 6.43 -12.98 4.40
N ILE A 140 6.81 -11.89 3.75
CA ILE A 140 6.49 -10.53 4.14
C ILE A 140 5.54 -9.93 3.08
N LEU A 141 4.35 -9.51 3.50
CA LEU A 141 3.37 -8.85 2.65
C LEU A 141 3.34 -7.36 2.93
N ILE A 142 3.65 -6.55 1.93
CA ILE A 142 3.60 -5.10 2.04
C ILE A 142 2.32 -4.57 1.40
N GLY A 143 1.61 -3.75 2.17
CA GLY A 143 0.39 -3.09 1.72
C GLY A 143 0.32 -1.63 2.18
N GLY A 144 -0.72 -0.93 1.76
CA GLY A 144 -1.06 0.40 2.29
C GLY A 144 -0.23 1.56 1.78
N GLY A 145 0.77 1.37 0.91
CA GLY A 145 1.59 2.46 0.38
C GLY A 145 2.47 2.06 -0.78
N ALA A 146 3.02 3.07 -1.46
CA ALA A 146 4.07 2.86 -2.45
C ALA A 146 5.38 2.43 -1.77
N ILE A 147 6.14 1.58 -2.44
CA ILE A 147 7.46 1.16 -2.01
C ILE A 147 8.48 1.70 -3.01
N ASN A 148 9.55 2.33 -2.54
CA ASN A 148 10.59 2.89 -3.38
C ASN A 148 11.63 1.83 -3.77
N THR A 149 12.37 2.11 -4.84
CA THR A 149 13.39 1.21 -5.40
C THR A 149 14.48 0.87 -4.37
N ALA A 150 14.94 1.84 -3.59
CA ALA A 150 16.00 1.62 -2.58
C ALA A 150 15.56 0.60 -1.52
N LEU A 151 14.29 0.63 -1.12
CA LEU A 151 13.74 -0.34 -0.16
C LEU A 151 13.62 -1.74 -0.78
N ILE A 152 13.25 -1.83 -2.07
CA ILE A 152 13.22 -3.10 -2.82
C ILE A 152 14.63 -3.69 -2.91
N GLU A 153 15.62 -2.90 -3.33
CA GLU A 153 17.02 -3.31 -3.43
C GLU A 153 17.58 -3.79 -2.09
N ALA A 154 17.25 -3.09 -0.99
CA ALA A 154 17.66 -3.52 0.34
C ALA A 154 17.08 -4.89 0.70
N CYS A 155 15.82 -5.17 0.35
CA CYS A 155 15.20 -6.48 0.53
C CYS A 155 15.86 -7.55 -0.33
N GLN A 156 16.17 -7.24 -1.59
CA GLN A 156 16.83 -8.17 -2.54
C GLN A 156 18.23 -8.54 -2.07
N LYS A 157 19.00 -7.57 -1.58
CA LYS A 157 20.34 -7.80 -1.00
C LYS A 157 20.30 -8.81 0.14
N GLN A 158 19.24 -8.85 0.92
CA GLN A 158 19.02 -9.81 2.00
C GLN A 158 18.30 -11.09 1.54
N LYS A 159 17.96 -11.22 0.26
CA LYS A 159 17.24 -12.36 -0.34
C LYS A 159 15.92 -12.69 0.37
N MET A 160 15.28 -11.71 0.96
CA MET A 160 14.01 -11.88 1.68
C MET A 160 12.87 -12.19 0.71
N ASN A 161 11.84 -12.86 1.20
CA ASN A 161 10.66 -13.16 0.41
C ASN A 161 9.59 -12.09 0.65
N VAL A 162 9.65 -11.01 -0.13
CA VAL A 162 8.78 -9.84 0.02
C VAL A 162 7.82 -9.72 -1.16
N TRP A 163 6.55 -9.50 -0.83
CA TRP A 163 5.45 -9.34 -1.75
C TRP A 163 4.77 -7.99 -1.55
N GLN A 164 4.26 -7.41 -2.61
CA GLN A 164 3.37 -6.25 -2.54
C GLN A 164 1.96 -6.66 -2.93
N SER A 165 0.99 -6.27 -2.11
CA SER A 165 -0.42 -6.47 -2.37
C SER A 165 -1.00 -5.34 -3.21
N TYR A 166 -1.92 -5.67 -4.11
CA TYR A 166 -2.85 -4.75 -4.74
C TYR A 166 -4.28 -5.10 -4.32
N GLY A 167 -4.99 -4.11 -3.81
CA GLY A 167 -6.38 -4.25 -3.35
C GLY A 167 -6.86 -2.98 -2.67
N MET A 168 -8.13 -2.95 -2.34
CA MET A 168 -8.81 -1.80 -1.75
C MET A 168 -9.93 -2.28 -0.82
N SER A 169 -10.58 -1.33 -0.13
CA SER A 169 -11.70 -1.66 0.76
C SER A 169 -12.87 -2.29 0.00
N GLU A 170 -13.07 -1.87 -1.24
CA GLU A 170 -14.10 -2.35 -2.17
C GLU A 170 -13.91 -3.82 -2.54
N THR A 171 -12.69 -4.30 -2.56
CA THR A 171 -12.34 -5.72 -2.81
C THR A 171 -12.14 -6.53 -1.55
N LEU A 172 -12.50 -5.96 -0.37
CA LEU A 172 -12.35 -6.56 0.96
C LEU A 172 -10.88 -6.76 1.37
N SER A 173 -9.99 -7.08 0.44
CA SER A 173 -8.55 -7.30 0.66
C SER A 173 -7.81 -7.19 -0.67
N HIS A 174 -6.60 -7.74 -0.69
CA HIS A 174 -5.84 -7.81 -1.93
C HIS A 174 -6.44 -8.81 -2.92
N VAL A 175 -6.40 -8.44 -4.18
CA VAL A 175 -6.88 -9.22 -5.32
C VAL A 175 -5.72 -9.66 -6.22
N ALA A 176 -4.56 -9.05 -6.06
CA ALA A 176 -3.36 -9.39 -6.78
C ALA A 176 -2.11 -9.20 -5.92
N LEU A 177 -1.05 -9.88 -6.29
CA LEU A 177 0.26 -9.86 -5.65
C LEU A 177 1.35 -9.64 -6.69
N ARG A 178 2.38 -8.89 -6.34
CA ARG A 178 3.64 -8.88 -7.10
C ARG A 178 4.82 -9.20 -6.19
N LYS A 179 5.80 -9.89 -6.74
CA LYS A 179 7.05 -10.20 -6.03
C LYS A 179 7.96 -8.97 -6.06
N LEU A 180 8.54 -8.62 -4.91
CA LEU A 180 9.54 -7.55 -4.82
C LEU A 180 10.94 -8.10 -4.60
N SER A 181 11.05 -9.24 -3.93
CA SER A 181 12.31 -9.88 -3.55
C SER A 181 12.10 -11.39 -3.40
N PRO A 182 13.12 -12.24 -3.66
CA PRO A 182 14.49 -11.92 -4.06
C PRO A 182 14.63 -11.41 -5.51
N THR A 183 13.65 -11.67 -6.37
CA THR A 183 13.60 -11.17 -7.75
C THR A 183 12.33 -10.37 -7.95
N GLU A 184 12.45 -9.12 -8.36
CA GLU A 184 11.30 -8.26 -8.59
C GLU A 184 10.55 -8.65 -9.85
N THR A 185 9.21 -8.65 -9.77
CA THR A 185 8.32 -8.62 -10.92
C THR A 185 7.64 -7.25 -10.98
N LEU A 186 7.46 -6.70 -12.18
CA LEU A 186 6.76 -5.42 -12.35
C LEU A 186 5.24 -5.60 -12.34
N ASN A 187 4.78 -6.81 -12.63
CA ASN A 187 3.37 -7.12 -12.79
C ASN A 187 2.75 -7.64 -11.50
N TYR A 188 1.51 -7.25 -11.29
CA TYR A 188 0.63 -7.86 -10.31
C TYR A 188 -0.09 -9.04 -10.94
N GLU A 189 -0.04 -10.19 -10.29
CA GLU A 189 -0.72 -11.41 -10.70
C GLU A 189 -1.98 -11.60 -9.85
N ALA A 190 -3.11 -11.88 -10.51
CA ALA A 190 -4.39 -12.08 -9.87
C ALA A 190 -4.40 -13.28 -8.93
N LEU A 191 -5.09 -13.17 -7.82
CA LEU A 191 -5.50 -14.34 -7.05
C LEU A 191 -6.55 -15.16 -7.82
N PRO A 192 -6.66 -16.48 -7.56
CA PRO A 192 -7.58 -17.35 -8.28
C PRO A 192 -9.04 -16.82 -8.30
N GLY A 193 -9.71 -16.93 -9.43
CA GLY A 193 -11.09 -16.46 -9.62
C GLY A 193 -11.24 -14.99 -10.00
N ILE A 194 -10.18 -14.19 -9.91
CA ILE A 194 -10.20 -12.75 -10.19
C ILE A 194 -9.69 -12.49 -11.60
N LYS A 195 -10.36 -11.60 -12.34
CA LYS A 195 -9.96 -11.18 -13.69
C LYS A 195 -9.90 -9.68 -13.81
N PHE A 196 -9.00 -9.22 -14.65
CA PHE A 196 -8.74 -7.82 -14.96
C PHE A 196 -9.11 -7.50 -16.41
N SER A 197 -9.59 -6.30 -16.57
CA SER A 197 -9.78 -5.67 -17.89
C SER A 197 -9.40 -4.19 -17.81
N LYS A 198 -9.25 -3.55 -18.95
CA LYS A 198 -8.91 -2.14 -19.03
C LYS A 198 -10.08 -1.35 -19.63
N VAL A 199 -10.57 -0.33 -18.95
CA VAL A 199 -11.62 0.56 -19.38
C VAL A 199 -11.13 2.00 -19.23
N ASN A 200 -11.06 2.77 -20.32
CA ASN A 200 -10.51 4.15 -20.33
C ASN A 200 -9.13 4.24 -19.67
N ASP A 201 -8.21 3.35 -20.03
CA ASP A 201 -6.87 3.17 -19.47
C ASP A 201 -6.82 2.74 -17.99
N CYS A 202 -7.94 2.66 -17.30
CA CYS A 202 -8.03 2.28 -15.91
C CYS A 202 -8.39 0.80 -15.71
N LEU A 203 -7.94 0.26 -14.58
CA LEU A 203 -8.22 -1.12 -14.18
C LEU A 203 -9.70 -1.31 -13.84
N SER A 204 -10.28 -2.36 -14.41
CA SER A 204 -11.57 -2.91 -14.01
C SER A 204 -11.37 -4.32 -13.48
N ILE A 205 -11.94 -4.62 -12.30
CA ILE A 205 -11.73 -5.85 -11.55
C ILE A 205 -13.02 -6.64 -11.52
N ALA A 206 -13.03 -7.81 -12.15
CA ALA A 206 -14.11 -8.78 -12.03
C ALA A 206 -13.79 -9.75 -10.89
N TYR A 207 -14.58 -9.69 -9.83
CA TYR A 207 -14.45 -10.54 -8.64
C TYR A 207 -15.86 -11.02 -8.21
N PRO A 208 -16.40 -12.06 -8.87
CA PRO A 208 -17.80 -12.50 -8.72
C PRO A 208 -18.19 -12.80 -7.28
N GLU A 209 -17.28 -13.32 -6.47
CA GLU A 209 -17.56 -13.65 -5.06
C GLU A 209 -17.77 -12.39 -4.19
N ILE A 210 -17.31 -11.23 -4.63
CA ILE A 210 -17.49 -9.96 -3.93
C ILE A 210 -18.59 -9.12 -4.59
N SER A 211 -18.64 -9.07 -5.92
CA SER A 211 -19.61 -8.27 -6.66
C SER A 211 -19.90 -8.87 -8.03
N GLU A 212 -21.18 -8.94 -8.42
CA GLU A 212 -21.59 -9.38 -9.74
C GLU A 212 -21.16 -8.39 -10.85
N VAL A 213 -21.02 -7.11 -10.49
CA VAL A 213 -20.58 -6.05 -11.40
C VAL A 213 -19.09 -5.81 -11.21
N PRO A 214 -18.30 -5.78 -12.30
CA PRO A 214 -16.89 -5.44 -12.22
C PRO A 214 -16.66 -4.08 -11.56
N LEU A 215 -15.72 -4.01 -10.63
CA LEU A 215 -15.33 -2.80 -9.94
C LEU A 215 -14.44 -1.95 -10.84
N GLN A 216 -14.91 -0.75 -11.21
CA GLN A 216 -14.11 0.22 -11.95
C GLN A 216 -13.23 1.03 -11.00
N THR A 217 -11.93 1.08 -11.26
CA THR A 217 -10.97 1.87 -10.48
C THR A 217 -10.55 3.14 -11.23
N THR A 218 -9.77 3.99 -10.57
CA THR A 218 -9.03 5.11 -11.20
C THR A 218 -7.54 4.78 -11.39
N ASP A 219 -7.14 3.55 -11.20
CA ASP A 219 -5.75 3.11 -11.37
C ASP A 219 -5.42 2.87 -12.84
N ILE A 220 -4.50 3.67 -13.39
CA ILE A 220 -4.00 3.52 -14.77
C ILE A 220 -3.09 2.31 -14.81
N ILE A 221 -3.30 1.44 -15.80
CA ILE A 221 -2.56 0.19 -15.92
C ILE A 221 -2.09 -0.09 -17.36
N GLU A 222 -1.07 -0.92 -17.44
CA GLU A 222 -0.74 -1.71 -18.62
C GLU A 222 -1.26 -3.14 -18.40
N LEU A 223 -2.25 -3.56 -19.17
CA LEU A 223 -2.84 -4.90 -19.06
C LEU A 223 -2.04 -5.88 -19.91
N HIS A 224 -1.47 -6.91 -19.29
CA HIS A 224 -0.71 -7.96 -20.01
C HIS A 224 -1.56 -9.19 -20.32
N SER A 225 -2.47 -9.53 -19.43
CA SER A 225 -3.42 -10.62 -19.60
C SER A 225 -4.66 -10.39 -18.72
N PRO A 226 -5.72 -11.20 -18.87
CA PRO A 226 -6.87 -11.11 -17.94
C PRO A 226 -6.53 -11.38 -16.47
N THR A 227 -5.32 -11.84 -16.16
CA THR A 227 -4.87 -12.12 -14.80
C THR A 227 -3.60 -11.38 -14.40
N SER A 228 -3.06 -10.51 -15.28
CA SER A 228 -1.78 -9.83 -15.04
C SER A 228 -1.80 -8.40 -15.56
N PHE A 229 -1.38 -7.45 -14.72
CA PHE A 229 -1.23 -6.05 -15.10
C PHE A 229 -0.04 -5.40 -14.41
N ARG A 230 0.48 -4.35 -15.03
CA ARG A 230 1.42 -3.40 -14.43
C ARG A 230 0.67 -2.15 -14.01
N TRP A 231 0.81 -1.75 -12.76
CA TRP A 231 0.27 -0.50 -12.26
C TRP A 231 1.18 0.68 -12.66
N LEU A 232 0.60 1.75 -13.20
CA LEU A 232 1.35 2.91 -13.67
C LEU A 232 1.13 4.14 -12.79
N GLY A 233 -0.07 4.32 -12.25
CA GLY A 233 -0.43 5.47 -11.42
C GLY A 233 -1.94 5.65 -11.32
N ARG A 234 -2.39 6.86 -10.96
CA ARG A 234 -3.81 7.16 -10.79
C ARG A 234 -4.28 8.22 -11.78
N ALA A 235 -5.46 8.00 -12.35
CA ALA A 235 -6.08 8.92 -13.31
C ALA A 235 -6.46 10.27 -12.67
N ASP A 236 -6.83 10.25 -11.39
CA ASP A 236 -7.14 11.44 -10.61
C ASP A 236 -5.90 12.26 -10.18
N HIS A 237 -4.69 11.72 -10.39
CA HIS A 237 -3.43 12.43 -10.23
C HIS A 237 -2.81 12.89 -11.57
N ALA A 238 -3.33 12.40 -12.70
CA ALA A 238 -2.75 12.71 -14.01
C ALA A 238 -2.71 14.20 -14.29
N ILE A 239 -1.58 14.68 -14.82
CA ILE A 239 -1.32 16.08 -15.12
C ILE A 239 -1.46 16.28 -16.63
N ASN A 240 -2.26 17.27 -17.04
CA ASN A 240 -2.43 17.60 -18.45
C ASN A 240 -1.61 18.87 -18.78
N SER A 241 -0.37 18.69 -19.22
CA SER A 241 0.57 19.77 -19.49
C SER A 241 0.84 19.91 -20.99
N GLY A 242 0.35 20.98 -21.61
CA GLY A 242 0.58 21.28 -23.01
C GLY A 242 0.15 20.18 -23.98
N GLY A 243 -0.94 19.49 -23.70
CA GLY A 243 -1.45 18.37 -24.49
C GLY A 243 -0.84 17.00 -24.16
N PHE A 244 0.13 16.94 -23.24
CA PHE A 244 0.70 15.69 -22.76
C PHE A 244 0.02 15.26 -21.46
N LYS A 245 -0.41 13.99 -21.39
CA LYS A 245 -0.89 13.36 -20.16
C LYS A 245 0.29 12.76 -19.41
N ILE A 246 0.66 13.35 -18.29
CA ILE A 246 1.78 12.90 -17.46
C ILE A 246 1.22 12.14 -16.25
N ILE A 247 1.79 10.97 -15.97
CA ILE A 247 1.45 10.15 -14.82
C ILE A 247 2.48 10.42 -13.73
N PRO A 248 2.12 11.13 -12.63
CA PRO A 248 3.06 11.55 -11.59
C PRO A 248 3.87 10.39 -11.02
N GLU A 249 3.25 9.26 -10.77
CA GLU A 249 3.89 8.11 -10.13
C GLU A 249 5.02 7.52 -10.99
N LEU A 250 4.89 7.55 -12.32
CA LEU A 250 5.98 7.14 -13.22
C LEU A 250 7.15 8.13 -13.17
N LEU A 251 6.86 9.42 -13.10
CA LEU A 251 7.89 10.45 -12.99
C LEU A 251 8.56 10.41 -11.61
N GLU A 252 7.80 10.19 -10.55
CA GLU A 252 8.34 10.00 -9.19
C GLU A 252 9.32 8.82 -9.12
N ASN A 253 9.00 7.71 -9.77
CA ASN A 253 9.91 6.57 -9.86
C ASN A 253 11.22 6.92 -10.56
N LYS A 254 11.16 7.71 -11.65
CA LYS A 254 12.38 8.20 -12.34
C LYS A 254 13.21 9.10 -11.42
N LEU A 255 12.55 10.03 -10.70
CA LEU A 255 13.21 11.02 -9.85
C LEU A 255 13.76 10.43 -8.55
N SER A 256 13.27 9.29 -8.11
CA SER A 256 13.66 8.65 -6.84
C SER A 256 15.14 8.28 -6.75
N SER A 257 15.84 8.15 -7.88
CA SER A 257 17.29 7.93 -7.90
C SER A 257 18.11 9.17 -7.53
N GLY A 258 17.54 10.38 -7.68
CA GLY A 258 18.21 11.65 -7.39
C GLY A 258 17.67 12.38 -6.16
N ILE A 259 16.52 11.97 -5.62
CA ILE A 259 15.86 12.63 -4.48
C ILE A 259 15.75 11.64 -3.32
N ASN A 260 16.48 11.88 -2.23
CA ASN A 260 16.54 11.01 -1.05
C ASN A 260 15.61 11.43 0.09
N ILE A 261 14.77 12.44 -0.11
CA ILE A 261 13.76 12.91 0.84
C ILE A 261 12.36 12.59 0.32
N PRO A 262 11.33 12.51 1.17
CA PRO A 262 9.97 12.29 0.69
C PRO A 262 9.53 13.42 -0.25
N PHE A 263 8.92 13.06 -1.37
CA PHE A 263 8.42 14.01 -2.36
C PHE A 263 7.24 13.43 -3.13
N TYR A 264 6.54 14.30 -3.84
CA TYR A 264 5.56 13.89 -4.86
C TYR A 264 5.50 14.92 -5.99
N ILE A 265 5.05 14.48 -7.15
CA ILE A 265 4.77 15.29 -8.32
C ILE A 265 3.29 15.67 -8.34
N ALA A 266 3.00 16.92 -8.71
CA ALA A 266 1.64 17.43 -8.85
C ALA A 266 1.50 18.33 -10.08
N GLY A 267 0.25 18.57 -10.50
CA GLY A 267 -0.10 19.61 -11.46
C GLY A 267 -0.33 20.95 -10.74
N LEU A 268 0.14 22.03 -11.32
CA LEU A 268 -0.20 23.38 -10.92
C LEU A 268 -0.82 24.11 -12.12
N ALA A 269 -1.97 24.71 -11.93
CA ALA A 269 -2.66 25.46 -12.99
C ALA A 269 -1.76 26.52 -13.64
N ASP A 270 -1.78 26.60 -14.97
CA ASP A 270 -0.96 27.49 -15.78
C ASP A 270 -1.77 27.96 -17.00
N GLU A 271 -1.78 29.27 -17.27
CA GLU A 271 -2.57 29.87 -18.34
C GLU A 271 -2.17 29.38 -19.74
N LYS A 272 -0.90 29.10 -19.95
CA LYS A 272 -0.37 28.69 -21.26
C LYS A 272 -0.46 27.18 -21.50
N TRP A 273 -0.25 26.39 -20.48
CA TRP A 273 -0.08 24.93 -20.59
C TRP A 273 -1.24 24.14 -20.02
N GLY A 274 -2.27 24.81 -19.46
CA GLY A 274 -3.34 24.20 -18.66
C GLY A 274 -2.83 23.84 -17.28
N GLU A 275 -1.85 22.94 -17.22
CA GLU A 275 -1.10 22.62 -16.01
C GLU A 275 0.39 22.56 -16.31
N ILE A 276 1.22 22.87 -15.33
CA ILE A 276 2.66 22.60 -15.31
C ILE A 276 2.98 21.53 -14.25
N VAL A 277 4.00 20.74 -14.55
CA VAL A 277 4.54 19.77 -13.59
C VAL A 277 5.29 20.52 -12.50
N VAL A 278 4.95 20.19 -11.24
CA VAL A 278 5.63 20.75 -10.06
C VAL A 278 6.06 19.66 -9.11
N LEU A 279 7.12 19.93 -8.34
CA LEU A 279 7.72 19.04 -7.36
C LEU A 279 7.42 19.56 -5.95
N VAL A 280 6.86 18.70 -5.08
CA VAL A 280 6.64 19.03 -3.67
C VAL A 280 7.52 18.13 -2.81
N LEU A 281 8.31 18.75 -1.93
CA LEU A 281 9.34 18.08 -1.11
C LEU A 281 9.06 18.26 0.37
N GLU A 282 9.25 17.18 1.14
CA GLU A 282 9.15 17.22 2.59
C GLU A 282 10.50 17.56 3.20
N THR A 283 10.74 18.85 3.44
CA THR A 283 11.99 19.35 4.01
C THR A 283 11.83 20.76 4.55
N TYR A 284 12.73 21.16 5.44
CA TYR A 284 12.88 22.56 5.90
C TYR A 284 13.81 23.37 5.03
N ASN A 285 14.66 22.73 4.23
CA ASN A 285 15.72 23.36 3.45
C ASN A 285 15.37 23.39 1.97
N SER A 286 15.88 24.39 1.24
CA SER A 286 15.84 24.39 -0.22
C SER A 286 16.83 23.34 -0.75
N PRO A 287 16.36 22.31 -1.50
CA PRO A 287 17.25 21.31 -2.06
C PRO A 287 17.99 21.84 -3.28
N ASP A 288 19.15 21.23 -3.58
CA ASP A 288 19.77 21.36 -4.89
C ASP A 288 19.03 20.45 -5.90
N LEU A 289 18.44 21.04 -6.92
CA LEU A 289 17.67 20.36 -7.97
C LEU A 289 18.34 20.45 -9.35
N THR A 290 19.62 20.87 -9.41
CA THR A 290 20.36 21.02 -10.68
C THR A 290 20.49 19.72 -11.45
N PHE A 291 20.51 18.57 -10.76
CA PHE A 291 20.56 17.22 -11.34
C PHE A 291 19.37 16.93 -12.27
N LEU A 292 18.21 17.56 -12.07
CA LEU A 292 17.01 17.33 -12.91
C LEU A 292 17.28 17.61 -14.40
N LYS A 293 18.15 18.59 -14.70
CA LYS A 293 18.55 18.92 -16.08
C LYS A 293 19.43 17.85 -16.71
N GLN A 294 20.07 17.01 -15.91
CA GLN A 294 21.00 15.95 -16.35
C GLN A 294 20.32 14.59 -16.46
N MET A 295 19.08 14.43 -15.98
CA MET A 295 18.37 13.16 -15.99
C MET A 295 17.83 12.71 -17.36
N GLY A 296 17.96 13.54 -18.41
CA GLY A 296 17.47 13.21 -19.75
C GLY A 296 15.94 13.09 -19.84
N LEU A 297 15.21 13.75 -18.95
CA LEU A 297 13.74 13.75 -18.98
C LEU A 297 13.23 14.53 -20.21
N PRO A 298 12.11 14.09 -20.83
CA PRO A 298 11.40 14.90 -21.81
C PRO A 298 11.05 16.29 -21.23
N THR A 299 11.09 17.32 -22.05
CA THR A 299 10.91 18.73 -21.60
C THR A 299 9.58 18.95 -20.85
N HIS A 300 8.52 18.22 -21.25
CA HIS A 300 7.20 18.30 -20.62
C HIS A 300 7.13 17.56 -19.27
N GLU A 301 8.04 16.62 -18.98
CA GLU A 301 8.15 15.91 -17.69
C GLU A 301 9.03 16.67 -16.68
N ILE A 302 9.86 17.62 -17.13
CA ILE A 302 10.73 18.39 -16.22
C ILE A 302 9.87 19.31 -15.35
N PRO A 303 9.92 19.16 -13.99
CA PRO A 303 9.21 20.07 -13.11
C PRO A 303 9.65 21.52 -13.34
N LYS A 304 8.68 22.43 -13.46
CA LYS A 304 8.94 23.87 -13.71
C LYS A 304 9.11 24.65 -12.41
N LYS A 305 8.44 24.20 -11.36
CA LYS A 305 8.48 24.81 -10.03
C LYS A 305 8.57 23.74 -8.96
N TYR A 306 9.02 24.13 -7.78
CA TYR A 306 8.97 23.30 -6.60
C TYR A 306 8.47 24.09 -5.39
N ALA A 307 7.95 23.37 -4.41
CA ALA A 307 7.65 23.88 -3.08
C ALA A 307 8.21 22.94 -2.01
N VAL A 308 8.55 23.52 -0.85
CA VAL A 308 8.98 22.74 0.33
C VAL A 308 7.94 22.86 1.42
N ILE A 309 7.66 21.73 2.08
CA ILE A 309 6.76 21.65 3.22
C ILE A 309 7.48 20.91 4.33
N PRO A 310 7.48 21.40 5.57
CA PRO A 310 8.16 20.76 6.69
C PRO A 310 7.72 19.31 6.92
N THR A 311 6.41 19.05 6.84
CA THR A 311 5.84 17.73 7.09
C THR A 311 4.60 17.52 6.23
N PHE A 312 4.53 16.39 5.53
CA PHE A 312 3.36 16.00 4.75
C PHE A 312 2.22 15.50 5.63
N ILE A 313 0.99 15.80 5.23
CA ILE A 313 -0.19 15.20 5.86
C ILE A 313 -0.29 13.74 5.41
N ARG A 314 -0.41 12.81 6.37
CA ARG A 314 -0.46 11.37 6.11
C ARG A 314 -1.70 10.71 6.72
N THR A 315 -2.06 9.56 6.17
CA THR A 315 -3.01 8.65 6.80
C THR A 315 -2.37 7.94 7.99
N THR A 316 -3.17 7.26 8.80
CA THR A 316 -2.70 6.38 9.88
C THR A 316 -1.77 5.26 9.41
N THR A 317 -1.83 4.89 8.13
CA THR A 317 -0.95 3.90 7.50
C THR A 317 0.29 4.52 6.83
N GLY A 318 0.53 5.84 7.02
CA GLY A 318 1.71 6.55 6.51
C GLY A 318 1.59 7.04 5.04
N LYS A 319 0.48 6.81 4.34
CA LYS A 319 0.28 7.28 2.95
C LYS A 319 0.08 8.80 2.92
N VAL A 320 0.81 9.50 2.03
CA VAL A 320 0.67 10.95 1.85
C VAL A 320 -0.71 11.31 1.28
N LYS A 321 -1.38 12.22 1.95
CA LYS A 321 -2.63 12.84 1.50
C LYS A 321 -2.29 14.04 0.62
N ARG A 322 -2.00 13.79 -0.68
CA ARG A 322 -1.48 14.81 -1.61
C ARG A 322 -2.38 16.04 -1.69
N SER A 323 -3.71 15.84 -1.84
CA SER A 323 -4.66 16.96 -1.94
C SER A 323 -4.67 17.84 -0.68
N GLU A 324 -4.65 17.24 0.51
CA GLU A 324 -4.61 17.99 1.79
C GLU A 324 -3.25 18.69 1.97
N THR A 325 -2.16 18.00 1.62
CA THR A 325 -0.81 18.56 1.71
C THR A 325 -0.63 19.74 0.75
N SER A 326 -1.13 19.62 -0.50
CA SER A 326 -1.04 20.70 -1.49
C SER A 326 -1.80 21.96 -1.08
N LYS A 327 -2.88 21.85 -0.30
CA LYS A 327 -3.62 23.02 0.23
C LYS A 327 -2.80 23.86 1.22
N LEU A 328 -1.72 23.32 1.78
CA LEU A 328 -0.79 24.06 2.64
C LEU A 328 0.14 24.99 1.86
N ILE A 329 0.24 24.80 0.52
CA ILE A 329 1.16 25.55 -0.35
C ILE A 329 0.45 26.82 -0.82
N GLN A 330 0.94 27.98 -0.41
CA GLN A 330 0.49 29.28 -0.93
C GLN A 330 1.26 29.64 -2.18
N ILE A 331 0.78 30.62 -2.96
CA ILE A 331 1.35 31.00 -4.26
C ILE A 331 2.83 31.41 -4.13
N GLU A 332 3.17 32.15 -3.06
CA GLU A 332 4.51 32.63 -2.75
C GLU A 332 5.50 31.51 -2.36
N HIS A 333 5.02 30.31 -2.05
CA HIS A 333 5.87 29.15 -1.72
C HIS A 333 6.46 28.50 -2.97
N TRP A 334 5.92 28.78 -4.17
CA TRP A 334 6.42 28.20 -5.40
C TRP A 334 7.69 28.88 -5.89
N ARG A 335 8.75 28.10 -6.09
CA ARG A 335 10.05 28.55 -6.60
C ARG A 335 10.32 27.92 -7.96
N SER A 336 10.97 28.67 -8.88
CA SER A 336 11.41 28.14 -10.18
C SER A 336 12.60 27.18 -10.03
N ILE A 337 12.69 26.17 -10.92
CA ILE A 337 13.79 25.20 -11.01
C ILE A 337 14.79 25.64 -12.07
#